data_4efdd75b296785d1ef7c382bbee2e6f3
#
_entry.id   4efdd75b296785d1ef7c382bbee2e6f3
#
_cell.length_a   1.000
_cell.length_b   1.000
_cell.length_c   1.000
_cell.angle_alpha   90.00
_cell.angle_beta   90.00
_cell.angle_gamma   90.00
#
_symmetry.space_group_name_H-M   'P 1'
#
loop_
_entity.id
_entity.type
_entity.pdbx_description
1 polymer ?
#
loop_
_entity_poly.entity_id
_entity_poly.type
_entity_poly.pdbx_seq_one_letter_code
_entity_poly.pdbx_strand_id
1 'polypeptide(L)'
;MKKLLFIVSLLLIGCETNQNRDNATWTFDASTGDYIEWQSENDFANEMTNAAFVHLYNVEYEKAMVFFEKALEYDPSLFGPHVVLAGFSEDGSEKQQMHISKAKELVENKNNTSKLFVSLLDLDKGGSWPLVT
;
A
#
# COMPACT_ATOMS: atom_id res chain seq x y z
N MET A 1 -0.99 2.39 -50.63
CA MET A 1 -1.96 2.71 -49.57
C MET A 1 -2.51 1.48 -48.86
N LYS A 2 -2.91 0.41 -49.53
CA LYS A 2 -3.43 -0.81 -48.85
C LYS A 2 -2.42 -1.52 -47.95
N LYS A 3 -1.10 -1.50 -48.25
CA LYS A 3 -0.06 -2.08 -47.42
C LYS A 3 0.22 -1.31 -46.11
N LEU A 4 0.02 0.02 -46.14
CA LEU A 4 0.21 0.88 -44.95
C LEU A 4 -0.90 0.67 -43.91
N LEU A 5 -2.14 0.50 -44.40
CA LEU A 5 -3.30 0.19 -43.55
C LEU A 5 -3.16 -1.15 -42.84
N PHE A 6 -2.54 -2.15 -43.49
CA PHE A 6 -2.32 -3.47 -42.89
C PHE A 6 -1.26 -3.43 -41.78
N ILE A 7 -0.20 -2.64 -41.93
CA ILE A 7 0.85 -2.45 -40.93
C ILE A 7 0.31 -1.71 -39.69
N VAL A 8 -0.51 -0.69 -39.89
CA VAL A 8 -1.16 0.05 -38.79
C VAL A 8 -2.13 -0.85 -38.03
N SER A 9 -2.89 -1.69 -38.73
CA SER A 9 -3.78 -2.70 -38.11
C SER A 9 -3.01 -3.71 -37.25
N LEU A 10 -1.85 -4.18 -37.71
CA LEU A 10 -1.00 -5.12 -36.94
C LEU A 10 -0.41 -4.47 -35.68
N LEU A 11 -0.04 -3.19 -35.76
CA LEU A 11 0.46 -2.44 -34.59
C LEU A 11 -0.63 -2.23 -33.52
N LEU A 12 -1.86 -2.00 -33.93
CA LEU A 12 -2.99 -1.86 -33.01
C LEU A 12 -3.34 -3.18 -32.33
N ILE A 13 -3.29 -4.30 -33.05
CA ILE A 13 -3.53 -5.63 -32.49
C ILE A 13 -2.42 -6.01 -31.48
N GLY A 14 -1.16 -5.61 -31.74
CA GLY A 14 -0.04 -5.81 -30.83
C GLY A 14 -0.18 -5.01 -29.52
N CYS A 15 -0.74 -3.80 -29.56
CA CYS A 15 -1.03 -3.01 -28.37
C CYS A 15 -2.19 -3.59 -27.55
N GLU A 16 -3.24 -4.09 -28.19
CA GLU A 16 -4.38 -4.71 -27.47
C GLU A 16 -3.97 -6.01 -26.75
N THR A 17 -3.10 -6.82 -27.37
CA THR A 17 -2.63 -8.06 -26.74
C THR A 17 -1.72 -7.80 -25.55
N ASN A 18 -0.96 -6.70 -25.51
CA ASN A 18 -0.18 -6.32 -24.33
C ASN A 18 -1.05 -5.78 -23.20
N GLN A 19 -2.06 -4.95 -23.48
CA GLN A 19 -2.99 -4.48 -22.44
C GLN A 19 -3.79 -5.62 -21.80
N ASN A 20 -4.24 -6.60 -22.59
CA ASN A 20 -4.92 -7.79 -22.04
C ASN A 20 -3.99 -8.71 -21.25
N ARG A 21 -2.69 -8.74 -21.55
CA ARG A 21 -1.72 -9.56 -20.86
C ARG A 21 -1.36 -8.96 -19.49
N ASP A 22 -1.20 -7.65 -19.44
CA ASP A 22 -0.93 -6.92 -18.18
C ASP A 22 -2.15 -6.91 -17.26
N ASN A 23 -3.35 -6.77 -17.81
CA ASN A 23 -4.60 -6.86 -17.06
C ASN A 23 -4.89 -8.26 -16.51
N ALA A 24 -4.50 -9.33 -17.22
CA ALA A 24 -4.72 -10.71 -16.76
C ALA A 24 -3.76 -11.13 -15.63
N THR A 25 -2.62 -10.45 -15.47
CA THR A 25 -1.58 -10.84 -14.49
C THR A 25 -1.63 -10.05 -13.20
N TRP A 26 -2.29 -8.89 -13.16
CA TRP A 26 -2.23 -7.96 -12.03
C TRP A 26 -3.59 -7.38 -11.61
N THR A 27 -4.69 -7.91 -12.10
CA THR A 27 -6.00 -7.52 -11.58
C THR A 27 -6.22 -8.18 -10.22
N PHE A 28 -5.92 -7.44 -9.17
CA PHE A 28 -6.52 -7.74 -7.88
C PHE A 28 -8.04 -7.60 -8.03
N ASP A 29 -8.73 -8.69 -7.89
CA ASP A 29 -10.19 -8.65 -7.82
C ASP A 29 -10.57 -8.16 -6.42
N ALA A 30 -10.95 -6.89 -6.34
CA ALA A 30 -11.39 -6.27 -5.10
C ALA A 30 -12.54 -7.03 -4.43
N SER A 31 -13.32 -7.81 -5.18
CA SER A 31 -14.43 -8.61 -4.66
C SER A 31 -13.98 -9.85 -3.90
N THR A 32 -12.76 -10.35 -4.14
CA THR A 32 -12.21 -11.55 -3.47
C THR A 32 -11.63 -11.26 -2.09
N GLY A 33 -11.36 -10.00 -1.76
CA GLY A 33 -10.70 -9.62 -0.51
C GLY A 33 -9.21 -9.96 -0.44
N ASP A 34 -8.57 -10.26 -1.58
CA ASP A 34 -7.16 -10.66 -1.68
C ASP A 34 -6.17 -9.48 -1.69
N TYR A 35 -6.62 -8.30 -1.30
CA TYR A 35 -5.82 -7.08 -1.27
C TYR A 35 -5.93 -6.38 0.09
N ILE A 36 -4.92 -5.58 0.41
CA ILE A 36 -4.94 -4.73 1.60
C ILE A 36 -5.67 -3.42 1.26
N GLU A 37 -6.68 -3.05 2.03
CA GLU A 37 -7.49 -1.84 1.80
C GLU A 37 -6.75 -0.57 2.27
N TRP A 38 -5.72 -0.18 1.54
CA TRP A 38 -4.90 1.00 1.83
C TRP A 38 -5.52 2.33 1.45
N GLN A 39 -6.47 2.32 0.52
CA GLN A 39 -6.99 3.52 -0.09
C GLN A 39 -7.97 4.25 0.79
N SER A 40 -7.89 5.58 0.74
CA SER A 40 -8.81 6.53 1.30
C SER A 40 -9.77 7.05 0.22
N GLU A 41 -10.92 7.59 0.62
CA GLU A 41 -11.74 8.43 -0.25
C GLU A 41 -11.15 9.85 -0.43
N ASN A 42 -10.14 10.21 0.35
CA ASN A 42 -9.43 11.47 0.27
C ASN A 42 -8.21 11.34 -0.65
N ASP A 43 -8.23 12.02 -1.80
CA ASP A 43 -7.16 11.98 -2.80
C ASP A 43 -5.81 12.45 -2.25
N PHE A 44 -5.79 13.47 -1.38
CA PHE A 44 -4.55 13.94 -0.76
C PHE A 44 -3.94 12.91 0.18
N ALA A 45 -4.76 12.18 0.93
CA ALA A 45 -4.28 11.07 1.75
C ALA A 45 -3.66 9.96 0.89
N ASN A 46 -4.26 9.65 -0.26
CA ASN A 46 -3.71 8.69 -1.22
C ASN A 46 -2.39 9.18 -1.82
N GLU A 47 -2.30 10.46 -2.22
CA GLU A 47 -1.05 11.05 -2.72
C GLU A 47 0.07 10.97 -1.69
N MET A 48 -0.20 11.30 -0.43
CA MET A 48 0.78 11.21 0.65
C MET A 48 1.21 9.77 0.90
N THR A 49 0.27 8.83 0.91
CA THR A 49 0.57 7.40 1.06
C THR A 49 1.45 6.89 -0.09
N ASN A 50 1.14 7.26 -1.33
CA ASN A 50 1.95 6.89 -2.49
C ASN A 50 3.37 7.50 -2.42
N ALA A 51 3.49 8.77 -2.05
CA ALA A 51 4.79 9.41 -1.85
C ALA A 51 5.60 8.72 -0.75
N ALA A 52 4.95 8.34 0.35
CA ALA A 52 5.58 7.59 1.42
C ALA A 52 6.18 6.26 0.92
N PHE A 53 5.44 5.50 0.13
CA PHE A 53 5.94 4.25 -0.46
C PHE A 53 7.11 4.48 -1.42
N VAL A 54 7.08 5.54 -2.24
CA VAL A 54 8.23 5.88 -3.12
C VAL A 54 9.48 6.12 -2.28
N HIS A 55 9.39 6.89 -1.19
CA HIS A 55 10.53 7.12 -0.30
C HIS A 55 10.96 5.83 0.42
N LEU A 56 10.02 4.98 0.83
CA LEU A 56 10.31 3.70 1.46
C LEU A 56 11.11 2.78 0.51
N TYR A 57 10.70 2.67 -0.75
CA TYR A 57 11.43 1.91 -1.79
C TYR A 57 12.83 2.46 -2.07
N ASN A 58 13.02 3.78 -1.92
CA ASN A 58 14.33 4.43 -2.08
C ASN A 58 15.18 4.38 -0.80
N VAL A 59 14.74 3.67 0.25
CA VAL A 59 15.43 3.55 1.55
C VAL A 59 15.55 4.92 2.26
N GLU A 60 14.69 5.86 1.95
CA GLU A 60 14.59 7.18 2.57
C GLU A 60 13.58 7.16 3.72
N TYR A 61 13.85 6.36 4.74
CA TYR A 61 12.88 6.02 5.80
C TYR A 61 12.31 7.24 6.54
N GLU A 62 13.15 8.21 6.90
CA GLU A 62 12.71 9.41 7.61
C GLU A 62 11.67 10.21 6.79
N LYS A 63 11.91 10.36 5.48
CA LYS A 63 10.97 11.01 4.59
C LYS A 63 9.68 10.22 4.45
N ALA A 64 9.78 8.89 4.30
CA ALA A 64 8.62 8.02 4.22
C ALA A 64 7.72 8.19 5.44
N MET A 65 8.28 8.23 6.65
CA MET A 65 7.51 8.41 7.89
C MET A 65 6.78 9.76 7.92
N VAL A 66 7.42 10.85 7.48
CA VAL A 66 6.78 12.17 7.38
C VAL A 66 5.57 12.13 6.45
N PHE A 67 5.67 11.44 5.31
CA PHE A 67 4.55 11.33 4.37
C PHE A 67 3.44 10.42 4.88
N PHE A 68 3.73 9.35 5.62
CA PHE A 68 2.70 8.56 6.28
C PHE A 68 1.97 9.35 7.38
N GLU A 69 2.70 10.15 8.17
CA GLU A 69 2.08 11.06 9.16
C GLU A 69 1.16 12.07 8.47
N LYS A 70 1.60 12.66 7.34
CA LYS A 70 0.74 13.55 6.54
C LYS A 70 -0.49 12.86 5.96
N ALA A 71 -0.38 11.61 5.54
CA ALA A 71 -1.56 10.87 5.09
C ALA A 71 -2.61 10.77 6.20
N LEU A 72 -2.19 10.56 7.45
CA LEU A 72 -3.08 10.52 8.60
C LEU A 72 -3.65 11.90 9.00
N GLU A 73 -2.98 13.01 8.64
CA GLU A 73 -3.55 14.36 8.80
C GLU A 73 -4.74 14.58 7.87
N TYR A 74 -4.68 14.02 6.64
CA TYR A 74 -5.76 14.11 5.66
C TYR A 74 -6.87 13.09 5.88
N ASP A 75 -6.51 11.88 6.34
CA ASP A 75 -7.46 10.82 6.66
C ASP A 75 -6.99 9.99 7.87
N PRO A 76 -7.46 10.33 9.07
CA PRO A 76 -7.11 9.61 10.30
C PRO A 76 -7.68 8.17 10.36
N SER A 77 -8.56 7.79 9.43
CA SER A 77 -9.18 6.45 9.41
C SER A 77 -8.35 5.38 8.70
N LEU A 78 -7.21 5.76 8.12
CA LEU A 78 -6.30 4.85 7.44
C LEU A 78 -5.53 3.98 8.45
N PHE A 79 -5.75 2.66 8.44
CA PHE A 79 -5.00 1.73 9.29
C PHE A 79 -3.58 1.49 8.78
N GLY A 80 -3.37 1.48 7.45
CA GLY A 80 -2.11 1.12 6.82
C GLY A 80 -0.92 1.99 7.24
N PRO A 81 -1.01 3.34 7.19
CA PRO A 81 0.04 4.22 7.71
C PRO A 81 0.38 3.94 9.17
N HIS A 82 -0.61 3.62 10.02
CA HIS A 82 -0.36 3.25 11.40
C HIS A 82 0.47 1.98 11.53
N VAL A 83 0.25 0.97 10.69
CA VAL A 83 1.06 -0.27 10.68
C VAL A 83 2.52 0.04 10.38
N VAL A 84 2.78 0.85 9.34
CA VAL A 84 4.15 1.22 8.95
C VAL A 84 4.82 2.06 10.05
N LEU A 85 4.13 3.08 10.56
CA LEU A 85 4.65 3.95 11.62
C LEU A 85 4.95 3.16 12.91
N ALA A 86 4.15 2.14 13.25
CA ALA A 86 4.43 1.25 14.37
C ALA A 86 5.73 0.46 14.15
N GLY A 87 5.93 -0.08 12.92
CA GLY A 87 7.13 -0.86 12.57
C GLY A 87 8.42 -0.05 12.59
N PHE A 88 8.37 1.27 12.39
CA PHE A 88 9.53 2.17 12.42
C PHE A 88 9.65 2.98 13.71
N SER A 89 8.78 2.78 14.67
CA SER A 89 8.88 3.39 15.99
C SER A 89 9.79 2.57 16.90
N GLU A 90 10.38 3.22 17.91
CA GLU A 90 11.18 2.54 18.94
C GLU A 90 10.35 1.50 19.69
N ASP A 91 10.92 0.31 19.85
CA ASP A 91 10.24 -0.83 20.47
C ASP A 91 9.78 -0.50 21.89
N GLY A 92 8.50 -0.76 22.16
CA GLY A 92 7.86 -0.50 23.44
C GLY A 92 7.56 0.96 23.72
N SER A 93 7.86 1.89 22.79
CA SER A 93 7.55 3.30 22.98
C SER A 93 6.05 3.57 23.00
N GLU A 94 5.65 4.66 23.67
CA GLU A 94 4.25 5.11 23.68
C GLU A 94 3.74 5.38 22.25
N LYS A 95 4.61 5.92 21.38
CA LYS A 95 4.29 6.17 19.96
C LYS A 95 4.00 4.85 19.24
N GLN A 96 4.82 3.83 19.42
CA GLN A 96 4.60 2.51 18.84
C GLN A 96 3.26 1.91 19.31
N GLN A 97 3.01 1.91 20.61
CA GLN A 97 1.79 1.34 21.20
C GLN A 97 0.52 2.08 20.71
N MET A 98 0.59 3.39 20.58
CA MET A 98 -0.49 4.20 20.02
C MET A 98 -0.80 3.78 18.57
N HIS A 99 0.22 3.65 17.71
CA HIS A 99 0.02 3.24 16.33
C HIS A 99 -0.50 1.81 16.21
N ILE A 100 0.01 0.86 17.02
CA ILE A 100 -0.51 -0.53 17.07
C ILE A 100 -1.99 -0.53 17.45
N SER A 101 -2.36 0.21 18.50
CA SER A 101 -3.74 0.29 18.96
C SER A 101 -4.66 0.86 17.89
N LYS A 102 -4.24 1.93 17.22
CA LYS A 102 -5.00 2.56 16.14
C LYS A 102 -5.15 1.65 14.92
N ALA A 103 -4.10 0.97 14.49
CA ALA A 103 -4.18 0.02 13.39
C ALA A 103 -5.20 -1.09 13.67
N LYS A 104 -5.21 -1.65 14.88
CA LYS A 104 -6.15 -2.69 15.30
C LYS A 104 -7.59 -2.19 15.36
N GLU A 105 -7.82 -0.99 15.89
CA GLU A 105 -9.14 -0.36 15.93
C GLU A 105 -9.71 -0.15 14.52
N LEU A 106 -8.91 0.44 13.63
CA LEU A 106 -9.35 0.87 12.31
C LEU A 106 -9.54 -0.28 11.31
N VAL A 107 -8.90 -1.43 11.54
CA VAL A 107 -9.00 -2.60 10.64
C VAL A 107 -10.24 -3.47 10.89
N GLU A 108 -10.98 -3.25 11.98
CA GLU A 108 -12.10 -4.10 12.42
C GLU A 108 -13.15 -4.34 11.31
N ASN A 109 -13.47 -3.30 10.53
CA ASN A 109 -14.48 -3.36 9.47
C ASN A 109 -13.87 -3.59 8.06
N LYS A 110 -12.58 -3.95 7.99
CA LYS A 110 -11.88 -4.23 6.74
C LYS A 110 -11.92 -5.73 6.39
N ASN A 111 -11.47 -6.05 5.17
CA ASN A 111 -11.40 -7.43 4.70
C ASN A 111 -10.39 -8.28 5.49
N ASN A 112 -10.43 -9.60 5.28
CA ASN A 112 -9.56 -10.53 6.00
C ASN A 112 -8.08 -10.32 5.72
N THR A 113 -7.71 -9.93 4.50
CA THR A 113 -6.31 -9.66 4.12
C THR A 113 -5.76 -8.46 4.88
N SER A 114 -6.56 -7.40 5.03
CA SER A 114 -6.20 -6.22 5.83
C SER A 114 -6.03 -6.57 7.31
N LYS A 115 -6.93 -7.40 7.88
CA LYS A 115 -6.83 -7.89 9.25
C LYS A 115 -5.59 -8.75 9.47
N LEU A 116 -5.29 -9.66 8.53
CA LEU A 116 -4.09 -10.47 8.55
C LEU A 116 -2.83 -9.60 8.53
N PHE A 117 -2.81 -8.56 7.68
CA PHE A 117 -1.69 -7.62 7.63
C PHE A 117 -1.46 -6.91 8.96
N VAL A 118 -2.50 -6.42 9.63
CA VAL A 118 -2.38 -5.79 10.96
C VAL A 118 -1.94 -6.81 12.02
N SER A 119 -2.36 -8.08 11.91
CA SER A 119 -1.96 -9.11 12.87
C SER A 119 -0.45 -9.41 12.87
N LEU A 120 0.28 -9.02 11.82
CA LEU A 120 1.74 -9.11 11.79
C LEU A 120 2.41 -8.29 12.90
N LEU A 121 1.75 -7.24 13.40
CA LEU A 121 2.22 -6.45 14.55
C LEU A 121 2.25 -7.24 15.86
N ASP A 122 1.56 -8.38 15.94
CA ASP A 122 1.55 -9.27 17.11
C ASP A 122 2.64 -10.34 17.06
N LEU A 123 3.19 -10.61 15.86
CA LEU A 123 4.13 -11.71 15.67
C LEU A 123 5.54 -11.37 16.17
N ASP A 124 5.83 -10.09 16.34
CA ASP A 124 7.18 -9.65 16.66
C ASP A 124 7.30 -9.09 18.08
N LYS A 125 7.48 -10.00 19.02
CA LYS A 125 7.89 -9.63 20.38
C LYS A 125 9.41 -9.63 20.57
N GLY A 126 10.20 -9.63 19.50
CA GLY A 126 11.65 -9.75 19.65
C GLY A 126 12.50 -9.63 18.39
N GLY A 127 11.95 -9.22 17.27
CA GLY A 127 12.70 -9.04 16.03
C GLY A 127 12.31 -7.77 15.29
N SER A 128 13.29 -6.99 14.92
CA SER A 128 13.12 -5.91 13.97
C SER A 128 12.46 -6.42 12.69
N TRP A 129 11.63 -5.59 12.07
CA TRP A 129 11.12 -5.83 10.73
C TRP A 129 12.24 -6.37 9.83
N PRO A 130 11.99 -7.43 9.03
CA PRO A 130 13.04 -8.06 8.22
C PRO A 130 13.67 -7.13 7.17
N LEU A 131 13.29 -5.86 7.13
CA LEU A 131 13.85 -4.85 6.25
C LEU A 131 14.96 -4.00 6.90
N VAL A 132 15.34 -4.24 8.15
CA VAL A 132 16.33 -3.45 8.90
C VAL A 132 17.55 -4.28 9.29
N THR A 133 17.83 -5.35 8.54
CA THR A 133 19.10 -6.06 8.65
C THR A 133 20.02 -5.78 7.49
#